data_6f4ca615211987e0563c8f05439e96a4
#
_entry.id   6f4ca615211987e0563c8f05439e96a4
#
_cell.length_a   1.000
_cell.length_b   1.000
_cell.length_c   1.000
_cell.angle_alpha   90.00
_cell.angle_beta   90.00
_cell.angle_gamma   90.00
#
_symmetry.space_group_name_H-M   'P 1'
#
loop_
_entity.id
_entity.type
_entity.pdbx_description
1 polymer ?
#
loop_
_entity_poly.entity_id
_entity_poly.type
_entity_poly.pdbx_seq_one_letter_code
_entity_poly.pdbx_strand_id
1 'polypeptide(L)'
;MVAARLGGGDLDTNPRLRMAVEKAKSANMPADTIKRNIDKATGNLEGVHYEEIRYEGYGIAGVALMVDTMTDNKVRTVAEVRHALSKHGGNMGTEGSVSFQFKHCGQLILAPGTAEDKVMEVALEAGAEDVLVDDEGAIEVLTQPADFEAVKAALDQAGLYPGMAEVTYRAENTIELSEDDQAKMQKIIDALEELDDVQDVFHNAAL
;
A
#
# COMPACT_ATOMS: atom_id res chain seq x y z
N MET A 1 3.88 14.29 -3.60
CA MET A 1 4.07 15.16 -4.80
C MET A 1 3.00 14.89 -5.86
N VAL A 2 2.77 13.66 -6.25
CA VAL A 2 1.87 13.29 -7.34
C VAL A 2 0.41 13.59 -7.03
N ALA A 3 -0.09 13.19 -5.86
CA ALA A 3 -1.45 13.51 -5.44
C ALA A 3 -1.73 15.02 -5.50
N ALA A 4 -0.74 15.85 -5.12
CA ALA A 4 -0.84 17.30 -5.22
C ALA A 4 -0.85 17.79 -6.67
N ARG A 5 -0.09 17.14 -7.56
CA ARG A 5 -0.04 17.51 -8.97
C ARG A 5 -1.34 17.18 -9.72
N LEU A 6 -1.93 16.01 -9.43
CA LEU A 6 -3.15 15.53 -10.10
C LEU A 6 -4.43 16.19 -9.54
N GLY A 7 -4.50 16.42 -8.24
CA GLY A 7 -5.70 16.87 -7.54
C GLY A 7 -5.58 18.22 -6.85
N GLY A 8 -4.46 18.94 -7.04
CA GLY A 8 -4.21 20.22 -6.35
C GLY A 8 -3.59 20.05 -4.96
N GLY A 9 -3.06 21.15 -4.42
CA GLY A 9 -2.34 21.20 -3.14
C GLY A 9 -3.21 21.34 -1.90
N ASP A 10 -4.52 21.39 -2.07
CA ASP A 10 -5.47 21.58 -0.97
C ASP A 10 -5.89 20.23 -0.38
N LEU A 11 -5.61 20.04 0.92
CA LEU A 11 -5.91 18.82 1.66
C LEU A 11 -7.42 18.56 1.83
N ASP A 12 -8.24 19.63 1.85
CA ASP A 12 -9.68 19.49 2.07
C ASP A 12 -10.39 18.96 0.81
N THR A 13 -9.90 19.34 -0.36
CA THR A 13 -10.48 18.97 -1.65
C THR A 13 -9.77 17.78 -2.32
N ASN A 14 -8.62 17.35 -1.79
CA ASN A 14 -7.81 16.26 -2.36
C ASN A 14 -7.60 15.12 -1.33
N PRO A 15 -8.54 14.14 -1.27
CA PRO A 15 -8.43 13.02 -0.33
C PRO A 15 -7.13 12.20 -0.51
N ARG A 16 -6.68 12.01 -1.74
CA ARG A 16 -5.44 11.31 -2.06
C ARG A 16 -4.20 12.02 -1.49
N LEU A 17 -4.18 13.35 -1.55
CA LEU A 17 -3.11 14.15 -0.95
C LEU A 17 -3.16 14.05 0.58
N ARG A 18 -4.36 14.05 1.16
CA ARG A 18 -4.54 13.92 2.62
C ARG A 18 -3.94 12.62 3.11
N MET A 19 -4.28 11.49 2.50
CA MET A 19 -3.71 10.17 2.83
C MET A 19 -2.18 10.14 2.69
N ALA A 20 -1.65 10.70 1.60
CA ALA A 20 -0.20 10.77 1.39
C ALA A 20 0.50 11.62 2.46
N VAL A 21 -0.13 12.71 2.90
CA VAL A 21 0.40 13.56 3.99
C VAL A 21 0.35 12.83 5.33
N GLU A 22 -0.70 12.09 5.62
CA GLU A 22 -0.80 11.28 6.85
C GLU A 22 0.26 10.17 6.87
N LYS A 23 0.44 9.45 5.77
CA LYS A 23 1.52 8.44 5.62
C LYS A 23 2.91 9.08 5.81
N ALA A 24 3.14 10.26 5.25
CA ALA A 24 4.40 10.98 5.42
C ALA A 24 4.63 11.43 6.87
N LYS A 25 3.58 11.86 7.58
CA LYS A 25 3.66 12.23 9.00
C LYS A 25 3.94 11.01 9.88
N SER A 26 3.28 9.88 9.63
CA SER A 26 3.53 8.64 10.38
C SER A 26 4.94 8.10 10.15
N ALA A 27 5.54 8.36 8.98
CA ALA A 27 6.95 8.10 8.69
C ALA A 27 7.91 9.19 9.21
N ASN A 28 7.45 10.05 10.13
CA ASN A 28 8.24 11.14 10.73
C ASN A 28 8.81 12.16 9.74
N MET A 29 8.20 12.34 8.57
CA MET A 29 8.64 13.39 7.63
C MET A 29 8.32 14.77 8.18
N PRO A 30 9.30 15.71 8.24
CA PRO A 30 9.07 17.06 8.76
C PRO A 30 7.99 17.82 7.98
N ALA A 31 7.13 18.55 8.69
CA ALA A 31 6.01 19.28 8.10
C ALA A 31 6.47 20.28 7.01
N ASP A 32 7.62 20.94 7.19
CA ASP A 32 8.20 21.84 6.20
C ASP A 32 8.64 21.12 4.92
N THR A 33 9.06 19.86 5.05
CA THR A 33 9.42 19.03 3.91
C THR A 33 8.17 18.62 3.14
N ILE A 34 7.11 18.21 3.84
CA ILE A 34 5.80 17.89 3.24
C ILE A 34 5.28 19.11 2.48
N LYS A 35 5.24 20.28 3.13
CA LYS A 35 4.77 21.52 2.51
C LYS A 35 5.59 21.88 1.27
N ARG A 36 6.93 21.88 1.37
CA ARG A 36 7.80 22.14 0.20
C ARG A 36 7.54 21.22 -0.97
N ASN A 37 7.27 19.94 -0.72
CA ASN A 37 6.97 18.98 -1.77
C ASN A 37 5.59 19.23 -2.40
N ILE A 38 4.60 19.65 -1.62
CA ILE A 38 3.29 20.07 -2.15
C ILE A 38 3.45 21.31 -3.03
N ASP A 39 4.10 22.34 -2.52
CA ASP A 39 4.32 23.60 -3.24
C ASP A 39 5.11 23.37 -4.55
N LYS A 40 6.13 22.50 -4.52
CA LYS A 40 6.90 22.10 -5.69
C LYS A 40 6.07 21.33 -6.71
N ALA A 41 5.12 20.52 -6.25
CA ALA A 41 4.25 19.74 -7.12
C ALA A 41 3.14 20.56 -7.77
N THR A 42 2.64 21.61 -7.09
CA THR A 42 1.60 22.50 -7.56
C THR A 42 2.13 23.73 -8.29
N GLY A 43 3.39 24.08 -8.07
CA GLY A 43 4.09 25.11 -8.85
C GLY A 43 4.49 24.57 -10.21
N ASN A 44 4.10 25.26 -11.27
CA ASN A 44 4.26 24.93 -12.68
C ASN A 44 5.67 24.44 -13.05
N LEU A 45 5.91 23.12 -12.94
CA LEU A 45 7.04 22.48 -13.60
C LEU A 45 6.56 22.09 -15.00
N GLU A 46 6.68 23.04 -15.93
CA GLU A 46 6.41 22.80 -17.34
C GLU A 46 7.27 21.62 -17.83
N GLY A 47 6.64 20.62 -18.42
CA GLY A 47 7.30 19.60 -19.25
C GLY A 47 7.57 18.25 -18.62
N VAL A 48 7.24 18.00 -17.34
CA VAL A 48 7.39 16.66 -16.74
C VAL A 48 6.03 16.03 -16.53
N HIS A 49 5.72 14.99 -17.30
CA HIS A 49 4.51 14.18 -17.13
C HIS A 49 4.84 12.92 -16.35
N TYR A 50 4.18 12.71 -15.22
CA TYR A 50 4.27 11.46 -14.47
C TYR A 50 3.09 10.56 -14.82
N GLU A 51 3.39 9.28 -15.05
CA GLU A 51 2.42 8.22 -15.28
C GLU A 51 2.47 7.23 -14.11
N GLU A 52 1.31 6.78 -13.66
CA GLU A 52 1.19 5.65 -12.75
C GLU A 52 1.17 4.37 -13.59
N ILE A 53 2.07 3.44 -13.27
CA ILE A 53 2.17 2.16 -13.98
C ILE A 53 2.29 1.07 -12.93
N ARG A 54 1.46 0.03 -13.08
CA ARG A 54 1.56 -1.19 -12.31
C ARG A 54 2.28 -2.26 -13.11
N TYR A 55 3.33 -2.82 -12.51
CA TYR A 55 4.00 -3.99 -13.02
C TYR A 55 3.60 -5.21 -12.21
N GLU A 56 3.46 -6.33 -12.90
CA GLU A 56 3.08 -7.60 -12.28
C GLU A 56 4.17 -8.64 -12.56
N GLY A 57 4.37 -9.56 -11.65
CA GLY A 57 5.39 -10.59 -11.79
C GLY A 57 5.34 -11.63 -10.70
N TYR A 58 6.36 -12.45 -10.69
CA TYR A 58 6.52 -13.53 -9.75
C TYR A 58 7.88 -13.45 -9.07
N GLY A 59 7.87 -13.63 -7.75
CA GLY A 59 9.05 -13.80 -6.93
C GLY A 59 9.43 -15.26 -6.74
N ILE A 60 10.08 -15.54 -5.62
CA ILE A 60 10.54 -16.87 -5.25
C ILE A 60 9.33 -17.79 -5.00
N ALA A 61 9.47 -19.07 -5.36
CA ALA A 61 8.43 -20.10 -5.18
C ALA A 61 7.05 -19.75 -5.78
N GLY A 62 7.01 -18.86 -6.77
CA GLY A 62 5.76 -18.46 -7.42
C GLY A 62 4.97 -17.41 -6.64
N VAL A 63 5.57 -16.73 -5.67
CA VAL A 63 4.97 -15.58 -4.99
C VAL A 63 4.53 -14.55 -6.01
N ALA A 64 3.26 -14.17 -5.96
CA ALA A 64 2.73 -13.09 -6.78
C ALA A 64 3.23 -11.73 -6.28
N LEU A 65 3.61 -10.86 -7.21
CA LEU A 65 4.11 -9.51 -6.96
C LEU A 65 3.38 -8.49 -7.82
N MET A 66 2.87 -7.43 -7.18
CA MET A 66 2.46 -6.21 -7.86
C MET A 66 3.34 -5.05 -7.41
N VAL A 67 3.80 -4.26 -8.36
CA VAL A 67 4.69 -3.12 -8.12
C VAL A 67 4.05 -1.87 -8.71
N ASP A 68 3.59 -0.99 -7.85
CA ASP A 68 3.04 0.30 -8.24
C ASP A 68 4.17 1.31 -8.38
N THR A 69 4.22 1.94 -9.53
CA THR A 69 5.26 2.92 -9.86
C THR A 69 4.66 4.24 -10.29
N MET A 70 5.46 5.28 -10.13
CA MET A 70 5.16 6.61 -10.60
C MET A 70 6.39 7.15 -11.30
N THR A 71 6.30 7.32 -12.61
CA THR A 71 7.48 7.65 -13.41
C THR A 71 7.23 8.72 -14.45
N ASP A 72 8.26 9.47 -14.76
CA ASP A 72 8.36 10.35 -15.94
C ASP A 72 9.02 9.65 -17.14
N ASN A 73 9.52 8.40 -16.94
CA ASN A 73 10.20 7.63 -17.99
C ASN A 73 9.92 6.12 -17.83
N LYS A 74 8.84 5.66 -18.40
CA LYS A 74 8.42 4.25 -18.33
C LYS A 74 9.42 3.25 -18.94
N VAL A 75 10.26 3.70 -19.88
CA VAL A 75 11.29 2.82 -20.49
C VAL A 75 12.40 2.52 -19.48
N ARG A 76 12.80 3.54 -18.70
CA ARG A 76 13.74 3.37 -17.59
C ARG A 76 13.14 2.45 -16.54
N THR A 77 11.94 2.78 -16.03
CA THR A 77 11.30 2.08 -14.92
C THR A 77 11.05 0.61 -15.21
N VAL A 78 10.53 0.28 -16.40
CA VAL A 78 10.32 -1.13 -16.78
C VAL A 78 11.62 -1.93 -16.82
N ALA A 79 12.72 -1.30 -17.24
CA ALA A 79 14.03 -1.95 -17.27
C ALA A 79 14.59 -2.17 -15.86
N GLU A 80 14.43 -1.20 -14.96
CA GLU A 80 14.88 -1.27 -13.58
C GLU A 80 14.07 -2.32 -12.79
N VAL A 81 12.75 -2.30 -12.86
CA VAL A 81 11.88 -3.29 -12.21
C VAL A 81 12.18 -4.71 -12.72
N ARG A 82 12.33 -4.89 -14.04
CA ARG A 82 12.70 -6.18 -14.63
C ARG A 82 14.06 -6.65 -14.15
N HIS A 83 15.04 -5.75 -14.06
CA HIS A 83 16.36 -6.06 -13.57
C HIS A 83 16.34 -6.48 -12.09
N ALA A 84 15.65 -5.73 -11.23
CA ALA A 84 15.53 -6.03 -9.81
C ALA A 84 14.91 -7.42 -9.59
N LEU A 85 13.83 -7.74 -10.29
CA LEU A 85 13.22 -9.08 -10.25
C LEU A 85 14.18 -10.17 -10.71
N SER A 86 14.72 -10.05 -11.92
CA SER A 86 15.53 -11.12 -12.55
C SER A 86 16.86 -11.36 -11.84
N LYS A 87 17.47 -10.33 -11.28
CA LYS A 87 18.73 -10.43 -10.52
C LYS A 87 18.60 -11.29 -9.27
N HIS A 88 17.42 -11.32 -8.66
CA HIS A 88 17.16 -12.05 -7.41
C HIS A 88 16.29 -13.29 -7.57
N GLY A 89 16.07 -13.75 -8.81
CA GLY A 89 15.39 -15.01 -9.11
C GLY A 89 13.89 -14.91 -9.35
N GLY A 90 13.33 -13.69 -9.40
CA GLY A 90 11.98 -13.43 -9.86
C GLY A 90 11.90 -13.18 -11.36
N ASN A 91 10.71 -12.97 -11.86
CA ASN A 91 10.47 -12.61 -13.26
C ASN A 91 9.27 -11.67 -13.40
N MET A 92 9.36 -10.76 -14.36
CA MET A 92 8.24 -9.90 -14.74
C MET A 92 7.24 -10.70 -15.57
N GLY A 93 5.96 -10.58 -15.21
CA GLY A 93 4.82 -11.12 -15.94
C GLY A 93 4.21 -10.09 -16.90
N THR A 94 3.05 -10.44 -17.42
CA THR A 94 2.21 -9.53 -18.20
C THR A 94 1.16 -8.87 -17.31
N GLU A 95 0.59 -7.77 -17.75
CA GLU A 95 -0.55 -7.14 -17.09
C GLU A 95 -1.70 -8.15 -16.89
N GLY A 96 -2.29 -8.17 -15.70
CA GLY A 96 -3.34 -9.12 -15.32
C GLY A 96 -2.85 -10.51 -14.90
N SER A 97 -1.53 -10.75 -14.84
CA SER A 97 -1.00 -12.08 -14.50
C SER A 97 -1.16 -12.46 -13.04
N VAL A 98 -1.19 -11.50 -12.12
CA VAL A 98 -1.29 -11.73 -10.68
C VAL A 98 -2.29 -10.83 -9.96
N SER A 99 -2.72 -9.72 -10.53
CA SER A 99 -3.60 -8.73 -9.88
C SER A 99 -4.93 -9.31 -9.39
N PHE A 100 -5.43 -10.37 -10.03
CA PHE A 100 -6.63 -11.09 -9.59
C PHE A 100 -6.47 -11.81 -8.23
N GLN A 101 -5.25 -11.97 -7.74
CA GLN A 101 -4.95 -12.58 -6.43
C GLN A 101 -4.98 -11.55 -5.29
N PHE A 102 -5.24 -10.28 -5.61
CA PHE A 102 -5.23 -9.19 -4.64
C PHE A 102 -6.56 -8.45 -4.66
N LYS A 103 -7.11 -8.21 -3.48
CA LYS A 103 -8.31 -7.41 -3.29
C LYS A 103 -7.94 -5.99 -2.91
N HIS A 104 -8.41 -5.01 -3.68
CA HIS A 104 -8.29 -3.59 -3.31
C HIS A 104 -9.30 -3.29 -2.21
N CYS A 105 -8.83 -2.98 -1.01
CA CYS A 105 -9.66 -2.80 0.18
C CYS A 105 -9.04 -1.80 1.17
N GLY A 106 -9.85 -1.32 2.09
CA GLY A 106 -9.37 -0.71 3.31
C GLY A 106 -9.03 -1.81 4.33
N GLN A 107 -7.89 -1.69 4.97
CA GLN A 107 -7.39 -2.61 5.98
C GLN A 107 -7.03 -1.82 7.24
N LEU A 108 -7.59 -2.24 8.38
CA LEU A 108 -7.30 -1.66 9.68
C LEU A 108 -6.93 -2.80 10.63
N ILE A 109 -5.76 -2.71 11.26
CA ILE A 109 -5.27 -3.75 12.17
C ILE A 109 -5.20 -3.19 13.58
N LEU A 110 -5.91 -3.86 14.50
CA LEU A 110 -5.90 -3.55 15.92
C LEU A 110 -5.06 -4.57 16.67
N ALA A 111 -4.39 -4.09 17.72
CA ALA A 111 -3.50 -4.93 18.52
C ALA A 111 -4.22 -6.07 19.24
N PRO A 112 -3.53 -7.19 19.50
CA PRO A 112 -4.02 -8.27 20.36
C PRO A 112 -4.51 -7.74 21.72
N GLY A 113 -5.62 -8.32 22.21
CA GLY A 113 -6.25 -7.91 23.46
C GLY A 113 -7.25 -6.77 23.34
N THR A 114 -7.46 -6.22 22.14
CA THR A 114 -8.57 -5.32 21.85
C THR A 114 -9.90 -6.09 21.97
N ALA A 115 -10.96 -5.45 22.50
CA ALA A 115 -12.26 -6.09 22.69
C ALA A 115 -12.91 -6.42 21.33
N GLU A 116 -12.82 -7.66 20.91
CA GLU A 116 -13.30 -8.17 19.61
C GLU A 116 -14.78 -7.83 19.37
N ASP A 117 -15.67 -8.16 20.34
CA ASP A 117 -17.11 -7.90 20.21
C ASP A 117 -17.40 -6.43 19.93
N LYS A 118 -16.65 -5.52 20.59
CA LYS A 118 -16.82 -4.08 20.40
C LYS A 118 -16.29 -3.62 19.04
N VAL A 119 -15.16 -4.17 18.58
CA VAL A 119 -14.62 -3.86 17.24
C VAL A 119 -15.61 -4.32 16.19
N MET A 120 -16.13 -5.55 16.30
CA MET A 120 -17.11 -6.12 15.39
C MET A 120 -18.38 -5.27 15.30
N GLU A 121 -18.98 -4.91 16.46
CA GLU A 121 -20.16 -4.05 16.51
C GLU A 121 -19.93 -2.71 15.81
N VAL A 122 -18.88 -1.98 16.21
CA VAL A 122 -18.60 -0.64 15.69
C VAL A 122 -18.23 -0.66 14.22
N ALA A 123 -17.37 -1.61 13.80
CA ALA A 123 -16.90 -1.68 12.43
C ALA A 123 -18.01 -2.07 11.45
N LEU A 124 -18.81 -3.09 11.77
CA LEU A 124 -19.91 -3.53 10.90
C LEU A 124 -21.02 -2.48 10.79
N GLU A 125 -21.37 -1.79 11.89
CA GLU A 125 -22.33 -0.68 11.84
C GLU A 125 -21.82 0.49 10.97
N ALA A 126 -20.51 0.70 10.91
CA ALA A 126 -19.90 1.75 10.11
C ALA A 126 -19.69 1.37 8.64
N GLY A 127 -19.94 0.12 8.25
CA GLY A 127 -19.86 -0.36 6.87
C GLY A 127 -18.62 -1.22 6.57
N ALA A 128 -17.98 -1.81 7.58
CA ALA A 128 -16.95 -2.82 7.33
C ALA A 128 -17.55 -4.06 6.63
N GLU A 129 -16.78 -4.67 5.73
CA GLU A 129 -17.19 -5.90 5.04
C GLU A 129 -16.95 -7.14 5.90
N ASP A 130 -15.85 -7.14 6.64
CA ASP A 130 -15.45 -8.30 7.46
C ASP A 130 -14.56 -7.88 8.63
N VAL A 131 -14.54 -8.71 9.66
CA VAL A 131 -13.70 -8.58 10.85
C VAL A 131 -13.09 -9.96 11.13
N LEU A 132 -11.78 -10.07 10.99
CA LEU A 132 -11.03 -11.31 11.14
C LEU A 132 -10.12 -11.21 12.38
N VAL A 133 -9.94 -12.33 13.06
CA VAL A 133 -9.02 -12.43 14.19
C VAL A 133 -7.98 -13.50 13.85
N ASP A 134 -6.71 -13.16 13.96
CA ASP A 134 -5.63 -14.09 13.72
C ASP A 134 -5.33 -14.97 14.97
N ASP A 135 -4.43 -15.93 14.80
CA ASP A 135 -4.04 -16.86 15.87
C ASP A 135 -3.33 -16.16 17.05
N GLU A 136 -2.80 -14.96 16.86
CA GLU A 136 -2.15 -14.13 17.87
C GLU A 136 -3.12 -13.18 18.58
N GLY A 137 -4.37 -13.10 18.08
CA GLY A 137 -5.43 -12.26 18.62
C GLY A 137 -5.41 -10.82 18.10
N ALA A 138 -4.67 -10.52 17.03
CA ALA A 138 -4.81 -9.25 16.31
C ALA A 138 -6.10 -9.25 15.48
N ILE A 139 -6.75 -8.09 15.40
CA ILE A 139 -8.04 -7.95 14.72
C ILE A 139 -7.84 -7.17 13.42
N GLU A 140 -8.16 -7.80 12.31
CA GLU A 140 -8.15 -7.19 10.98
C GLU A 140 -9.58 -6.80 10.59
N VAL A 141 -9.81 -5.52 10.32
CA VAL A 141 -11.08 -5.00 9.80
C VAL A 141 -10.90 -4.68 8.33
N LEU A 142 -11.78 -5.22 7.49
CA LEU A 142 -11.77 -5.04 6.05
C LEU A 142 -12.95 -4.19 5.59
N THR A 143 -12.70 -3.27 4.68
CA THR A 143 -13.72 -2.38 4.12
C THR A 143 -13.59 -2.27 2.61
N GLN A 144 -14.65 -1.80 1.93
CA GLN A 144 -14.44 -1.19 0.62
C GLN A 144 -13.56 0.06 0.77
N PRO A 145 -12.77 0.41 -0.25
CA PRO A 145 -11.96 1.64 -0.21
C PRO A 145 -12.78 2.91 0.07
N ALA A 146 -14.03 2.96 -0.40
CA ALA A 146 -14.92 4.10 -0.20
C ALA A 146 -15.40 4.25 1.25
N ASP A 147 -15.49 3.15 2.00
CA ASP A 147 -16.01 3.11 3.37
C ASP A 147 -14.90 3.20 4.43
N PHE A 148 -13.64 3.13 4.00
CA PHE A 148 -12.47 3.10 4.88
C PHE A 148 -12.44 4.25 5.89
N GLU A 149 -12.62 5.49 5.42
CA GLU A 149 -12.58 6.68 6.28
C GLU A 149 -13.72 6.68 7.33
N ALA A 150 -14.91 6.23 6.93
CA ALA A 150 -16.06 6.16 7.84
C ALA A 150 -15.84 5.12 8.94
N VAL A 151 -15.34 3.94 8.58
CA VAL A 151 -15.03 2.86 9.54
C VAL A 151 -13.90 3.26 10.47
N LYS A 152 -12.83 3.84 9.93
CA LYS A 152 -11.72 4.36 10.73
C LYS A 152 -12.19 5.39 11.76
N ALA A 153 -12.98 6.37 11.33
CA ALA A 153 -13.51 7.41 12.21
C ALA A 153 -14.42 6.85 13.32
N ALA A 154 -15.25 5.85 13.00
CA ALA A 154 -16.10 5.20 13.98
C ALA A 154 -15.30 4.44 15.04
N LEU A 155 -14.26 3.70 14.63
CA LEU A 155 -13.33 3.03 15.55
C LEU A 155 -12.62 4.02 16.45
N ASP A 156 -12.06 5.10 15.90
CA ASP A 156 -11.40 6.16 16.66
C ASP A 156 -12.32 6.81 17.70
N GLN A 157 -13.60 7.10 17.35
CA GLN A 157 -14.59 7.65 18.25
C GLN A 157 -14.99 6.68 19.38
N ALA A 158 -14.95 5.38 19.11
CA ALA A 158 -15.19 4.35 20.11
C ALA A 158 -13.96 4.08 21.02
N GLY A 159 -12.84 4.78 20.79
CA GLY A 159 -11.58 4.57 21.50
C GLY A 159 -10.82 3.32 21.08
N LEU A 160 -11.10 2.81 19.88
CA LEU A 160 -10.47 1.64 19.26
C LEU A 160 -9.50 2.13 18.19
N TYR A 161 -8.24 2.30 18.56
CA TYR A 161 -7.22 2.89 17.66
C TYR A 161 -6.46 1.81 16.90
N PRO A 162 -6.62 1.68 15.57
CA PRO A 162 -5.82 0.78 14.78
C PRO A 162 -4.34 1.17 14.81
N GLY A 163 -3.45 0.19 14.98
CA GLY A 163 -2.02 0.39 14.86
C GLY A 163 -1.57 0.57 13.40
N MET A 164 -2.33 -0.02 12.47
CA MET A 164 -2.20 0.16 11.03
C MET A 164 -3.57 0.42 10.42
N ALA A 165 -3.66 1.38 9.52
CA ALA A 165 -4.89 1.70 8.80
C ALA A 165 -4.55 2.30 7.44
N GLU A 166 -4.88 1.59 6.35
CA GLU A 166 -4.59 2.04 4.99
C GLU A 166 -5.55 1.43 3.96
N VAL A 167 -5.66 2.08 2.81
CA VAL A 167 -6.26 1.47 1.63
C VAL A 167 -5.14 0.81 0.83
N THR A 168 -5.24 -0.50 0.62
CA THR A 168 -4.16 -1.33 0.11
C THR A 168 -4.68 -2.44 -0.81
N TYR A 169 -3.76 -3.24 -1.35
CA TYR A 169 -4.05 -4.48 -2.07
C TYR A 169 -3.69 -5.66 -1.18
N ARG A 170 -4.71 -6.27 -0.59
CA ARG A 170 -4.58 -7.42 0.27
C ARG A 170 -4.59 -8.70 -0.55
N ALA A 171 -3.60 -9.58 -0.34
CA ALA A 171 -3.59 -10.89 -0.97
C ALA A 171 -4.76 -11.76 -0.45
N GLU A 172 -5.47 -12.42 -1.35
CA GLU A 172 -6.55 -13.35 -0.98
C GLU A 172 -6.00 -14.69 -0.47
N ASN A 173 -4.83 -15.08 -0.94
CA ASN A 173 -4.14 -16.31 -0.51
C ASN A 173 -2.66 -16.00 -0.28
N THR A 174 -2.07 -16.56 0.76
CA THR A 174 -0.66 -16.45 1.08
C THR A 174 0.10 -17.69 0.67
N ILE A 175 1.39 -17.53 0.35
CA ILE A 175 2.33 -18.63 0.05
C ILE A 175 3.32 -18.72 1.19
N GLU A 176 3.32 -19.85 1.90
CA GLU A 176 4.33 -20.18 2.89
C GLU A 176 5.69 -20.42 2.23
N LEU A 177 6.72 -19.81 2.77
CA LEU A 177 8.08 -19.92 2.26
C LEU A 177 8.99 -20.58 3.30
N SER A 178 9.99 -21.34 2.82
CA SER A 178 11.10 -21.77 3.66
C SER A 178 11.93 -20.55 4.11
N GLU A 179 12.67 -20.65 5.21
CA GLU A 179 13.55 -19.57 5.70
C GLU A 179 14.52 -19.06 4.62
N ASP A 180 15.09 -19.99 3.81
CA ASP A 180 15.97 -19.65 2.69
C ASP A 180 15.22 -18.85 1.59
N ASP A 181 13.98 -19.20 1.32
CA ASP A 181 13.18 -18.54 0.30
C ASP A 181 12.60 -17.20 0.80
N GLN A 182 12.28 -17.08 2.08
CA GLN A 182 11.94 -15.79 2.71
C GLN A 182 13.11 -14.81 2.57
N ALA A 183 14.34 -15.22 2.88
CA ALA A 183 15.51 -14.37 2.74
C ALA A 183 15.78 -13.94 1.28
N LYS A 184 15.48 -14.80 0.30
CA LYS A 184 15.57 -14.44 -1.12
C LYS A 184 14.44 -13.51 -1.54
N MET A 185 13.22 -13.77 -1.04
CA MET A 185 12.05 -12.94 -1.33
C MET A 185 12.23 -11.52 -0.78
N GLN A 186 12.75 -11.40 0.45
CA GLN A 186 13.07 -10.11 1.04
C GLN A 186 14.05 -9.29 0.18
N LYS A 187 15.07 -9.92 -0.41
CA LYS A 187 15.99 -9.24 -1.32
C LYS A 187 15.32 -8.72 -2.60
N ILE A 188 14.27 -9.40 -3.06
CA ILE A 188 13.48 -8.90 -4.21
C ILE A 188 12.70 -7.66 -3.78
N ILE A 189 12.03 -7.71 -2.62
CA ILE A 189 11.25 -6.59 -2.08
C ILE A 189 12.16 -5.38 -1.87
N ASP A 190 13.26 -5.55 -1.14
CA ASP A 190 14.23 -4.49 -0.87
C ASP A 190 14.74 -3.85 -2.17
N ALA A 191 15.11 -4.68 -3.16
CA ALA A 191 15.62 -4.18 -4.44
C ALA A 191 14.56 -3.43 -5.27
N LEU A 192 13.29 -3.76 -5.11
CA LEU A 192 12.19 -3.03 -5.75
C LEU A 192 11.90 -1.72 -5.02
N GLU A 193 11.86 -1.74 -3.68
CA GLU A 193 11.59 -0.56 -2.85
C GLU A 193 12.73 0.48 -2.90
N GLU A 194 13.96 0.07 -3.22
CA GLU A 194 15.08 0.98 -3.45
C GLU A 194 14.97 1.78 -4.76
N LEU A 195 14.09 1.39 -5.70
CA LEU A 195 13.91 2.12 -6.95
C LEU A 195 13.12 3.41 -6.74
N ASP A 196 13.65 4.52 -7.21
CA ASP A 196 13.06 5.86 -7.01
C ASP A 196 11.64 6.00 -7.56
N ASP A 197 11.30 5.27 -8.61
CA ASP A 197 9.99 5.30 -9.26
C ASP A 197 8.97 4.37 -8.59
N VAL A 198 9.40 3.45 -7.72
CA VAL A 198 8.51 2.52 -7.02
C VAL A 198 7.83 3.22 -5.84
N GLN A 199 6.53 3.05 -5.72
CA GLN A 199 5.72 3.63 -4.66
C GLN A 199 5.31 2.58 -3.63
N ASP A 200 4.83 1.43 -4.12
CA ASP A 200 4.37 0.34 -3.26
C ASP A 200 4.69 -1.01 -3.92
N VAL A 201 4.99 -2.00 -3.09
CA VAL A 201 5.20 -3.40 -3.49
C VAL A 201 4.24 -4.28 -2.72
N PHE A 202 3.35 -4.97 -3.43
CA PHE A 202 2.39 -5.90 -2.84
C PHE A 202 2.80 -7.33 -3.20
N HIS A 203 2.69 -8.23 -2.23
CA HIS A 203 3.04 -9.65 -2.44
C HIS A 203 2.15 -10.57 -1.60
N ASN A 204 2.10 -11.83 -1.98
CA ASN A 204 1.36 -12.87 -1.25
C ASN A 204 2.27 -13.86 -0.51
N ALA A 205 3.52 -13.50 -0.24
CA ALA A 205 4.38 -14.28 0.63
C ALA A 205 3.99 -14.13 2.10
N ALA A 206 3.95 -15.20 2.86
CA ALA A 206 4.00 -15.20 4.31
C ALA A 206 5.46 -15.02 4.73
N LEU A 207 5.83 -13.82 5.20
CA LEU A 207 7.18 -13.43 5.63
C LEU A 207 7.24 -13.26 7.14
#